data_f39e9195df722341f48686dad54fdd11
#
_entry.id   f39e9195df722341f48686dad54fdd11
#
_cell.length_a   1.000
_cell.length_b   1.000
_cell.length_c   1.000
_cell.angle_alpha   90.00
_cell.angle_beta   90.00
_cell.angle_gamma   90.00
#
_symmetry.space_group_name_H-M   'P 1'
#
loop_
_entity.id
_entity.type
_entity.pdbx_description
1 polymer ?
#
loop_
_entity_poly.entity_id
_entity_poly.type
_entity_poly.pdbx_seq_one_letter_code
_entity_poly.pdbx_strand_id
1 'polypeptide(L)'
;MDKPIASSMPELFTRIDDYATENAAAAASEGFIFTTLDSAVNWARKNSIWPMSFGLACCAIEMMSMSASRFDIARFGAEVFRGSPRQSDLMIIAGRVSNKMAPVIRHLYQQMPEPKWVISMGACATSTGVFNNYAIVPVNQVIPVDVFVPGCPPRPEQLIYAFLLLQKKIGEQSGTIKQVLNLA
;
A
#
# COMPACT_ATOMS: atom_id res chain seq x y z
N MET A 1 -30.41 1.65 -3.89
CA MET A 1 -29.98 0.78 -5.01
C MET A 1 -28.75 0.07 -4.53
N ASP A 2 -28.99 -1.08 -3.93
CA ASP A 2 -28.02 -1.78 -3.06
C ASP A 2 -27.40 -2.92 -3.84
N LYS A 3 -26.12 -2.76 -4.25
CA LYS A 3 -25.32 -3.92 -4.65
C LYS A 3 -24.69 -4.51 -3.39
N PRO A 4 -24.94 -5.77 -3.04
CA PRO A 4 -24.36 -6.39 -1.87
C PRO A 4 -22.84 -6.49 -2.03
N ILE A 5 -22.11 -5.99 -1.04
CA ILE A 5 -20.63 -5.95 -0.96
C ILE A 5 -20.02 -7.38 -1.02
N ALA A 6 -20.80 -8.40 -0.69
CA ALA A 6 -20.34 -9.80 -0.70
C ALA A 6 -20.06 -10.40 -2.09
N SER A 7 -20.53 -9.79 -3.19
CA SER A 7 -20.35 -10.31 -4.55
C SER A 7 -19.02 -9.90 -5.20
N SER A 8 -18.24 -9.01 -4.59
CA SER A 8 -16.98 -8.50 -5.17
C SER A 8 -15.70 -9.15 -4.60
N MET A 9 -15.84 -9.99 -3.57
CA MET A 9 -14.69 -10.68 -2.98
C MET A 9 -13.98 -11.71 -3.88
N PRO A 10 -14.68 -12.53 -4.70
CA PRO A 10 -13.98 -13.45 -5.61
C PRO A 10 -13.24 -12.72 -6.74
N GLU A 11 -13.73 -11.57 -7.21
CA GLU A 11 -13.06 -10.79 -8.26
C GLU A 11 -11.75 -10.13 -7.79
N LEU A 12 -11.61 -9.90 -6.49
CA LEU A 12 -10.39 -9.31 -5.93
C LEU A 12 -9.25 -10.34 -5.87
N PHE A 13 -9.57 -11.62 -5.62
CA PHE A 13 -8.59 -12.71 -5.62
C PHE A 13 -8.16 -13.10 -7.04
N THR A 14 -9.06 -13.14 -8.00
CA THR A 14 -8.72 -13.42 -9.40
C THR A 14 -7.85 -12.32 -10.02
N ARG A 15 -8.03 -11.06 -9.64
CA ARG A 15 -7.16 -9.96 -10.09
C ARG A 15 -5.70 -10.10 -9.67
N ILE A 16 -5.43 -10.74 -8.53
CA ILE A 16 -4.04 -10.95 -8.08
C ILE A 16 -3.35 -12.00 -8.96
N ASP A 17 -4.08 -13.05 -9.34
CA ASP A 17 -3.56 -14.12 -10.20
C ASP A 17 -3.42 -13.65 -11.66
N ASP A 18 -4.35 -12.84 -12.16
CA ASP A 18 -4.29 -12.23 -13.50
C ASP A 18 -3.11 -11.25 -13.61
N TYR A 19 -2.82 -10.47 -12.57
CA TYR A 19 -1.65 -9.58 -12.52
C TYR A 19 -0.33 -10.35 -12.57
N ALA A 20 -0.27 -11.52 -11.95
CA ALA A 20 0.93 -12.35 -11.94
C ALA A 20 1.17 -12.99 -13.32
N THR A 21 0.11 -13.39 -14.02
CA THR A 21 0.21 -14.03 -15.36
C THR A 21 0.49 -13.04 -16.48
N GLU A 22 -0.12 -11.85 -16.47
CA GLU A 22 0.18 -10.80 -17.43
C GLU A 22 1.62 -10.29 -17.32
N ASN A 23 2.13 -10.15 -16.09
CA ASN A 23 3.50 -9.71 -15.86
C ASN A 23 4.54 -10.77 -16.24
N ALA A 24 4.24 -12.05 -16.10
CA ALA A 24 5.12 -13.13 -16.54
C ALA A 24 5.23 -13.19 -18.07
N ALA A 25 4.15 -12.92 -18.80
CA ALA A 25 4.14 -12.88 -20.26
C ALA A 25 4.89 -11.64 -20.80
N ALA A 26 4.78 -10.49 -20.13
CA ALA A 26 5.52 -9.27 -20.48
C ALA A 26 7.02 -9.42 -20.24
N ALA A 27 7.43 -10.09 -19.16
CA ALA A 27 8.84 -10.36 -18.86
C ALA A 27 9.51 -11.28 -19.90
N ALA A 28 8.77 -12.18 -20.51
CA ALA A 28 9.29 -13.08 -21.57
C ALA A 28 9.64 -12.35 -22.88
N SER A 29 9.08 -11.16 -23.11
CA SER A 29 9.35 -10.34 -24.32
C SER A 29 10.49 -9.33 -24.15
N GLU A 30 11.00 -9.16 -22.94
CA GLU A 30 12.07 -8.19 -22.63
C GLU A 30 13.45 -8.84 -22.74
N GLY A 31 14.40 -8.14 -23.35
CA GLY A 31 15.78 -8.63 -23.47
C GLY A 31 16.42 -8.85 -22.09
N PHE A 32 17.30 -9.83 -22.00
CA PHE A 32 17.99 -10.27 -20.77
C PHE A 32 18.56 -9.14 -19.89
N ILE A 33 19.09 -8.08 -20.52
CA ILE A 33 19.68 -6.94 -19.81
C ILE A 33 18.61 -6.15 -19.04
N PHE A 34 17.46 -5.88 -19.66
CA PHE A 34 16.37 -5.15 -19.00
C PHE A 34 15.77 -5.94 -17.86
N THR A 35 15.64 -7.25 -17.99
CA THR A 35 15.12 -8.13 -16.93
C THR A 35 16.04 -8.15 -15.70
N THR A 36 17.37 -8.19 -15.90
CA THR A 36 18.33 -8.14 -14.78
C THR A 36 18.36 -6.78 -14.08
N LEU A 37 18.25 -5.69 -14.83
CA LEU A 37 18.17 -4.34 -14.28
C LEU A 37 16.85 -4.12 -13.51
N ASP A 38 15.71 -4.58 -14.02
CA ASP A 38 14.43 -4.52 -13.31
C ASP A 38 14.49 -5.29 -11.99
N SER A 39 15.09 -6.48 -11.97
CA SER A 39 15.29 -7.26 -10.75
C SER A 39 16.13 -6.51 -9.72
N ALA A 40 17.21 -5.85 -10.13
CA ALA A 40 18.08 -5.08 -9.26
C ALA A 40 17.34 -3.85 -8.68
N VAL A 41 16.58 -3.13 -9.50
CA VAL A 41 15.81 -1.96 -9.08
C VAL A 41 14.69 -2.38 -8.11
N ASN A 42 13.98 -3.45 -8.40
CA ASN A 42 12.91 -3.96 -7.53
C ASN A 42 13.48 -4.48 -6.20
N TRP A 43 14.66 -5.12 -6.23
CA TRP A 43 15.36 -5.51 -5.01
C TRP A 43 15.72 -4.29 -4.15
N ALA A 44 16.26 -3.24 -4.74
CA ALA A 44 16.57 -2.01 -4.02
C ALA A 44 15.32 -1.36 -3.43
N ARG A 45 14.25 -1.25 -4.21
CA ARG A 45 12.97 -0.64 -3.77
C ARG A 45 12.30 -1.41 -2.64
N LYS A 46 12.21 -2.75 -2.75
CA LYS A 46 11.56 -3.55 -1.70
C LYS A 46 12.30 -3.49 -0.36
N ASN A 47 13.62 -3.28 -0.37
CA ASN A 47 14.45 -3.22 0.84
C ASN A 47 14.64 -1.81 1.41
N SER A 48 14.11 -0.78 0.75
CA SER A 48 14.20 0.62 1.20
C SER A 48 12.88 1.33 0.92
N ILE A 49 11.88 1.04 1.74
CA ILE A 49 10.55 1.66 1.67
C ILE A 49 10.45 2.69 2.80
N TRP A 50 10.08 3.92 2.45
CA TRP A 50 9.99 5.01 3.41
C TRP A 50 8.53 5.37 3.71
N PRO A 51 7.98 4.88 4.85
CA PRO A 51 6.62 5.18 5.23
C PRO A 51 6.42 6.65 5.57
N MET A 52 5.27 7.19 5.18
CA MET A 52 4.83 8.51 5.62
C MET A 52 4.26 8.42 7.04
N SER A 53 4.70 9.31 7.92
CA SER A 53 4.16 9.47 9.27
C SER A 53 2.76 10.11 9.19
N PHE A 54 1.72 9.29 9.01
CA PHE A 54 0.36 9.75 8.83
C PHE A 54 -0.64 8.86 9.57
N GLY A 55 -1.08 9.29 10.73
CA GLY A 55 -2.05 8.59 11.55
C GLY A 55 -3.34 9.38 11.72
N LEU A 56 -4.50 8.74 11.58
CA LEU A 56 -5.82 9.37 11.62
C LEU A 56 -6.63 9.03 12.87
N ALA A 57 -6.43 7.85 13.47
CA ALA A 57 -7.22 7.39 14.60
C ALA A 57 -6.46 6.31 15.40
N CYS A 58 -7.19 5.48 16.16
CA CYS A 58 -6.63 4.44 17.04
C CYS A 58 -5.64 3.48 16.36
N CYS A 59 -5.81 3.17 15.08
CA CYS A 59 -4.86 2.33 14.33
C CYS A 59 -3.46 2.95 14.23
N ALA A 60 -3.32 4.25 14.38
CA ALA A 60 -2.03 4.91 14.41
C ALA A 60 -1.16 4.48 15.60
N ILE A 61 -1.78 4.09 16.73
CA ILE A 61 -1.05 3.58 17.90
C ILE A 61 -0.37 2.25 17.55
N GLU A 62 -1.08 1.36 16.88
CA GLU A 62 -0.52 0.09 16.42
C GLU A 62 0.54 0.29 15.33
N MET A 63 0.36 1.29 14.47
CA MET A 63 1.38 1.70 13.49
C MET A 63 2.65 2.19 14.19
N MET A 64 2.54 2.99 15.26
CA MET A 64 3.71 3.39 16.07
C MET A 64 4.33 2.20 16.79
N SER A 65 3.52 1.26 17.28
CA SER A 65 4.01 0.03 17.93
C SER A 65 4.84 -0.84 16.98
N MET A 66 4.56 -0.82 15.67
CA MET A 66 5.32 -1.53 14.66
C MET A 66 6.78 -1.05 14.58
N SER A 67 7.04 0.23 14.83
CA SER A 67 8.40 0.80 14.88
C SER A 67 9.08 0.68 16.25
N ALA A 68 8.37 0.17 17.27
CA ALA A 68 8.93 -0.04 18.59
C ALA A 68 9.90 -1.22 18.65
N SER A 69 10.76 -1.25 19.63
CA SER A 69 11.86 -2.23 19.79
C SER A 69 11.42 -3.69 19.76
N ARG A 70 10.17 -3.99 20.16
CA ARG A 70 9.63 -5.36 20.13
C ARG A 70 9.43 -5.89 18.70
N PHE A 71 8.97 -5.04 17.78
CA PHE A 71 8.59 -5.43 16.42
C PHE A 71 9.62 -5.00 15.40
N ASP A 72 10.17 -3.81 15.55
CA ASP A 72 11.28 -3.24 14.80
C ASP A 72 11.19 -3.45 13.28
N ILE A 73 10.29 -2.71 12.65
CA ILE A 73 10.09 -2.73 11.20
C ILE A 73 11.35 -2.34 10.40
N ALA A 74 12.34 -1.71 11.05
CA ALA A 74 13.62 -1.37 10.45
C ALA A 74 14.34 -2.58 9.85
N ARG A 75 14.18 -3.77 10.47
CA ARG A 75 14.72 -5.04 9.95
C ARG A 75 14.20 -5.43 8.59
N PHE A 76 13.04 -4.89 8.20
CA PHE A 76 12.41 -5.13 6.91
C PHE A 76 12.64 -3.99 5.91
N GLY A 77 13.49 -3.01 6.25
CA GLY A 77 13.84 -1.90 5.35
C GLY A 77 12.91 -0.70 5.40
N ALA A 78 12.10 -0.55 6.46
CA ALA A 78 11.20 0.58 6.66
C ALA A 78 11.54 1.39 7.92
N GLU A 79 12.82 1.68 8.13
CA GLU A 79 13.29 2.43 9.30
C GLU A 79 12.91 3.91 9.24
N VAL A 80 12.91 4.49 8.04
CA VAL A 80 12.85 5.94 7.88
C VAL A 80 11.41 6.41 7.68
N PHE A 81 10.78 6.82 8.77
CA PHE A 81 9.48 7.50 8.72
C PHE A 81 9.65 8.98 8.33
N ARG A 82 8.96 9.41 7.28
CA ARG A 82 9.01 10.79 6.79
C ARG A 82 7.71 11.54 7.08
N GLY A 83 7.84 12.81 7.49
CA GLY A 83 6.70 13.72 7.68
C GLY A 83 6.24 14.38 6.38
N SER A 84 7.06 14.36 5.33
CA SER A 84 6.76 14.98 4.05
C SER A 84 6.33 13.93 3.01
N PRO A 85 5.18 14.12 2.33
CA PRO A 85 4.74 13.20 1.29
C PRO A 85 5.72 13.13 0.10
N ARG A 86 6.45 14.19 -0.18
CA ARG A 86 7.43 14.26 -1.27
C ARG A 86 8.69 13.42 -1.03
N GLN A 87 8.90 12.95 0.20
CA GLN A 87 10.04 12.12 0.61
C GLN A 87 9.62 10.71 1.02
N SER A 88 8.37 10.34 0.80
CA SER A 88 7.80 9.06 1.23
C SER A 88 7.32 8.27 0.03
N ASP A 89 7.52 6.96 0.07
CA ASP A 89 7.12 6.02 -0.98
C ASP A 89 5.87 5.24 -0.59
N LEU A 90 5.61 5.11 0.72
CA LEU A 90 4.50 4.35 1.27
C LEU A 90 3.59 5.25 2.11
N MET A 91 2.29 5.26 1.80
CA MET A 91 1.26 5.88 2.63
C MET A 91 0.50 4.81 3.40
N ILE A 92 0.56 4.85 4.73
CA ILE A 92 -0.25 3.98 5.59
C ILE A 92 -1.43 4.78 6.12
N ILE A 93 -2.63 4.47 5.65
CA ILE A 93 -3.86 5.11 6.14
C ILE A 93 -4.33 4.37 7.39
N ALA A 94 -3.89 4.87 8.55
CA ALA A 94 -4.14 4.22 9.83
C ALA A 94 -5.35 4.82 10.53
N GLY A 95 -6.54 4.29 10.27
CA GLY A 95 -7.76 4.66 10.99
C GLY A 95 -8.89 5.22 10.13
N ARG A 96 -9.74 6.05 10.75
CA ARG A 96 -10.96 6.56 10.14
C ARG A 96 -10.68 7.70 9.17
N VAL A 97 -11.17 7.59 7.96
CA VAL A 97 -11.16 8.67 6.97
C VAL A 97 -12.52 9.36 6.99
N SER A 98 -12.54 10.61 7.43
CA SER A 98 -13.76 11.42 7.36
C SER A 98 -13.91 12.07 5.99
N ASN A 99 -15.18 12.42 5.62
CA ASN A 99 -15.46 13.17 4.40
C ASN A 99 -14.68 14.48 4.29
N LYS A 100 -14.39 15.14 5.42
CA LYS A 100 -13.58 16.36 5.45
C LYS A 100 -12.09 16.08 5.22
N MET A 101 -11.62 14.90 5.62
CA MET A 101 -10.22 14.51 5.47
C MET A 101 -9.91 13.86 4.12
N ALA A 102 -10.90 13.30 3.45
CA ALA A 102 -10.75 12.63 2.16
C ALA A 102 -10.04 13.51 1.09
N PRO A 103 -10.41 14.78 0.85
CA PRO A 103 -9.71 15.63 -0.10
C PRO A 103 -8.24 15.91 0.30
N VAL A 104 -7.96 16.00 1.60
CA VAL A 104 -6.58 16.19 2.11
C VAL A 104 -5.73 14.95 1.81
N ILE A 105 -6.25 13.76 2.07
CA ILE A 105 -5.56 12.48 1.76
C ILE A 105 -5.25 12.40 0.27
N ARG A 106 -6.24 12.72 -0.57
CA ARG A 106 -6.05 12.73 -2.03
C ARG A 106 -4.96 13.71 -2.45
N HIS A 107 -4.92 14.89 -1.84
CA HIS A 107 -3.91 15.89 -2.13
C HIS A 107 -2.50 15.44 -1.70
N LEU A 108 -2.37 14.84 -0.50
CA LEU A 108 -1.12 14.27 -0.02
C LEU A 108 -0.63 13.12 -0.92
N TYR A 109 -1.54 12.24 -1.34
CA TYR A 109 -1.24 11.15 -2.27
C TYR A 109 -0.71 11.68 -3.61
N GLN A 110 -1.28 12.76 -4.15
CA GLN A 110 -0.81 13.40 -5.38
C GLN A 110 0.58 14.03 -5.24
N GLN A 111 0.99 14.42 -4.04
CA GLN A 111 2.31 14.99 -3.77
C GLN A 111 3.40 13.93 -3.63
N MET A 112 3.04 12.66 -3.45
CA MET A 112 4.01 11.57 -3.36
C MET A 112 4.63 11.29 -4.73
N PRO A 113 5.96 11.08 -4.80
CA PRO A 113 6.62 10.69 -6.04
C PRO A 113 6.21 9.28 -6.47
N GLU A 114 6.33 8.98 -7.76
CA GLU A 114 6.20 7.63 -8.30
C GLU A 114 7.56 6.89 -8.23
N PRO A 115 7.59 5.61 -7.93
CA PRO A 115 6.47 4.75 -7.57
C PRO A 115 6.01 4.95 -6.12
N LYS A 116 4.73 4.81 -5.87
CA LYS A 116 4.12 4.95 -4.53
C LYS A 116 3.12 3.85 -4.24
N TRP A 117 2.99 3.51 -2.98
CA TRP A 117 2.11 2.44 -2.52
C TRP A 117 1.24 2.90 -1.37
N VAL A 118 0.08 2.25 -1.21
CA VAL A 118 -0.89 2.59 -0.17
C VAL A 118 -1.31 1.33 0.59
N ILE A 119 -1.18 1.38 1.92
CA ILE A 119 -1.74 0.38 2.81
C ILE A 119 -2.94 0.98 3.54
N SER A 120 -4.11 0.33 3.42
CA SER A 120 -5.31 0.65 4.19
C SER A 120 -5.32 -0.15 5.47
N MET A 121 -5.12 0.50 6.62
CA MET A 121 -5.00 -0.16 7.92
C MET A 121 -6.26 -0.02 8.75
N GLY A 122 -6.86 -1.15 9.08
CA GLY A 122 -8.01 -1.29 9.95
C GLY A 122 -9.35 -1.29 9.24
N ALA A 123 -10.37 -1.78 9.94
CA ALA A 123 -11.72 -1.91 9.41
C ALA A 123 -12.34 -0.56 9.00
N CYS A 124 -12.03 0.52 9.70
CA CYS A 124 -12.55 1.85 9.38
C CYS A 124 -12.03 2.40 8.06
N ALA A 125 -10.75 2.16 7.75
CA ALA A 125 -10.15 2.58 6.48
C ALA A 125 -10.64 1.70 5.32
N THR A 126 -10.89 0.42 5.59
CA THR A 126 -11.27 -0.57 4.56
C THR A 126 -12.75 -0.48 4.18
N SER A 127 -13.65 -0.39 5.17
CA SER A 127 -15.09 -0.55 4.96
C SER A 127 -15.97 0.29 5.89
N THR A 128 -15.46 1.43 6.41
CA THR A 128 -16.08 2.21 7.48
C THR A 128 -16.17 1.51 8.84
N GLY A 129 -15.99 0.19 8.88
CA GLY A 129 -15.91 -0.62 10.10
C GLY A 129 -17.15 -0.55 10.97
N VAL A 130 -16.93 -0.51 12.29
CA VAL A 130 -17.98 -0.43 13.32
C VAL A 130 -18.71 0.92 13.32
N PHE A 131 -18.07 1.96 12.77
CA PHE A 131 -18.60 3.34 12.73
C PHE A 131 -19.30 3.63 11.40
N ASN A 132 -20.14 2.74 10.94
CA ASN A 132 -20.86 2.91 9.67
C ASN A 132 -21.82 4.09 9.74
N ASN A 133 -21.34 5.27 9.39
CA ASN A 133 -22.11 6.51 9.33
C ASN A 133 -21.70 7.35 8.11
N TYR A 134 -22.51 8.38 7.82
CA TYR A 134 -22.33 9.28 6.67
C TYR A 134 -21.03 10.10 6.70
N ALA A 135 -20.35 10.19 7.82
CA ALA A 135 -19.16 11.03 7.98
C ALA A 135 -17.86 10.31 7.59
N ILE A 136 -17.88 8.99 7.45
CA ILE A 136 -16.70 8.15 7.18
C ILE A 136 -16.79 7.57 5.78
N VAL A 137 -15.64 7.57 5.08
CA VAL A 137 -15.50 7.06 3.71
C VAL A 137 -14.40 5.99 3.68
N PRO A 138 -14.62 4.83 3.02
CA PRO A 138 -13.55 3.87 2.76
C PRO A 138 -12.44 4.47 1.89
N VAL A 139 -11.19 4.12 2.18
CA VAL A 139 -10.01 4.67 1.49
C VAL A 139 -10.02 4.38 -0.01
N ASN A 140 -10.49 3.20 -0.42
CA ASN A 140 -10.55 2.79 -1.83
C ASN A 140 -11.46 3.67 -2.71
N GLN A 141 -12.35 4.47 -2.10
CA GLN A 141 -13.15 5.45 -2.83
C GLN A 141 -12.41 6.79 -3.04
N VAL A 142 -11.33 7.01 -2.28
CA VAL A 142 -10.56 8.27 -2.30
C VAL A 142 -9.28 8.13 -3.12
N ILE A 143 -8.52 7.04 -2.88
CA ILE A 143 -7.25 6.73 -3.52
C ILE A 143 -7.13 5.23 -3.79
N PRO A 144 -6.32 4.80 -4.76
CA PRO A 144 -6.05 3.39 -4.99
C PRO A 144 -5.32 2.78 -3.78
N VAL A 145 -5.67 1.55 -3.40
CA VAL A 145 -5.09 0.83 -2.26
C VAL A 145 -4.42 -0.45 -2.76
N ASP A 146 -3.19 -0.68 -2.32
CA ASP A 146 -2.40 -1.85 -2.71
C ASP A 146 -2.62 -3.04 -1.78
N VAL A 147 -2.71 -2.78 -0.48
CA VAL A 147 -2.87 -3.82 0.55
C VAL A 147 -3.87 -3.36 1.61
N PHE A 148 -4.76 -4.27 2.01
CA PHE A 148 -5.71 -4.05 3.10
C PHE A 148 -5.30 -4.84 4.33
N VAL A 149 -5.35 -4.20 5.50
CA VAL A 149 -5.05 -4.83 6.79
C VAL A 149 -6.32 -4.86 7.64
N PRO A 150 -6.97 -6.02 7.80
CA PRO A 150 -8.17 -6.15 8.60
C PRO A 150 -7.85 -6.09 10.10
N GLY A 151 -8.79 -5.58 10.88
CA GLY A 151 -8.70 -5.49 12.34
C GLY A 151 -9.28 -4.19 12.90
N CYS A 152 -9.53 -4.14 14.21
CA CYS A 152 -10.08 -2.94 14.85
C CYS A 152 -9.57 -2.79 16.30
N PRO A 153 -8.34 -2.27 16.49
CA PRO A 153 -7.25 -2.12 15.51
C PRO A 153 -6.59 -3.46 15.14
N PRO A 154 -5.95 -3.57 13.99
CA PRO A 154 -5.12 -4.72 13.67
C PRO A 154 -3.87 -4.71 14.54
N ARG A 155 -3.35 -5.88 14.87
CA ARG A 155 -2.11 -6.01 15.63
C ARG A 155 -0.90 -5.57 14.79
N PRO A 156 0.21 -5.12 15.42
CA PRO A 156 1.42 -4.74 14.70
C PRO A 156 1.95 -5.86 13.78
N GLU A 157 1.83 -7.12 14.17
CA GLU A 157 2.25 -8.27 13.37
C GLU A 157 1.46 -8.38 12.05
N GLN A 158 0.18 -8.03 12.06
CA GLN A 158 -0.64 -8.03 10.84
C GLN A 158 -0.20 -6.91 9.88
N LEU A 159 0.20 -5.76 10.41
CA LEU A 159 0.73 -4.67 9.61
C LEU A 159 2.11 -5.04 9.02
N ILE A 160 2.98 -5.69 9.79
CA ILE A 160 4.26 -6.23 9.29
C ILE A 160 4.01 -7.26 8.19
N TYR A 161 3.04 -8.15 8.37
CA TYR A 161 2.67 -9.12 7.34
C TYR A 161 2.19 -8.42 6.04
N ALA A 162 1.36 -7.39 6.16
CA ALA A 162 0.93 -6.60 5.01
C ALA A 162 2.11 -5.89 4.32
N PHE A 163 3.08 -5.44 5.09
CA PHE A 163 4.31 -4.88 4.57
C PHE A 163 5.13 -5.93 3.77
N LEU A 164 5.25 -7.15 4.29
CA LEU A 164 5.89 -8.25 3.56
C LEU A 164 5.14 -8.62 2.26
N LEU A 165 3.81 -8.60 2.29
CA LEU A 165 3.00 -8.78 1.07
C LEU A 165 3.26 -7.67 0.05
N LEU A 166 3.38 -6.42 0.49
CA LEU A 166 3.74 -5.31 -0.37
C LEU A 166 5.14 -5.49 -0.97
N GLN A 167 6.12 -5.92 -0.17
CA GLN A 167 7.47 -6.21 -0.65
C GLN A 167 7.48 -7.32 -1.72
N LYS A 168 6.65 -8.35 -1.54
CA LYS A 168 6.46 -9.40 -2.53
C LYS A 168 5.89 -8.83 -3.82
N LYS A 169 4.83 -8.01 -3.74
CA LYS A 169 4.22 -7.33 -4.89
C LYS A 169 5.24 -6.48 -5.65
N ILE A 170 6.07 -5.71 -4.93
CA ILE A 170 7.14 -4.89 -5.54
C ILE A 170 8.19 -5.76 -6.24
N GLY A 171 8.58 -6.87 -5.61
CA GLY A 171 9.57 -7.79 -6.19
C GLY A 171 9.10 -8.49 -7.46
N GLU A 172 7.80 -8.64 -7.65
CA GLU A 172 7.17 -9.30 -8.80
C GLU A 172 6.81 -8.31 -9.94
N GLN A 173 6.97 -7.00 -9.72
CA GLN A 173 6.71 -6.00 -10.76
C GLN A 173 7.73 -6.09 -11.90
N SER A 174 7.23 -6.20 -13.13
CA SER A 174 8.04 -6.14 -14.36
C SER A 174 7.85 -4.80 -15.07
N GLY A 175 8.81 -4.42 -15.92
CA GLY A 175 8.73 -3.18 -16.69
C GLY A 175 8.95 -1.89 -15.90
N THR A 176 9.47 -2.01 -14.69
CA THR A 176 9.70 -0.87 -13.78
C THR A 176 10.63 0.19 -14.38
N ILE A 177 11.68 -0.24 -15.09
CA ILE A 177 12.62 0.67 -15.74
C ILE A 177 11.95 1.40 -16.90
N LYS A 178 11.17 0.72 -17.73
CA LYS A 178 10.41 1.35 -18.82
C LYS A 178 9.47 2.43 -18.29
N GLN A 179 8.78 2.12 -17.17
CA GLN A 179 7.87 3.05 -16.53
C GLN A 179 8.59 4.29 -15.98
N VAL A 180 9.78 4.12 -15.39
CA VAL A 180 10.59 5.23 -14.84
C VAL A 180 11.21 6.07 -15.95
N LEU A 181 11.69 5.43 -17.02
CA LEU A 181 12.31 6.13 -18.15
C LEU A 181 11.29 6.67 -19.16
N ASN A 182 9.99 6.45 -18.93
CA ASN A 182 8.91 6.87 -19.84
C ASN A 182 9.14 6.37 -21.28
N LEU A 183 9.78 5.22 -21.43
CA LEU A 183 10.01 4.59 -22.73
C LEU A 183 8.71 3.86 -23.11
N ALA A 184 7.96 4.47 -24.02
CA ALA A 184 6.75 3.90 -24.60
C ALA A 184 7.07 2.69 -25.49
#